data_bb7f3239ea55cbb79f9b18cc49eb85b7
#
_entry.id   bb7f3239ea55cbb79f9b18cc49eb85b7
#
_cell.length_a   1.000
_cell.length_b   1.000
_cell.length_c   1.000
_cell.angle_alpha   90.00
_cell.angle_beta   90.00
_cell.angle_gamma   90.00
#
_symmetry.space_group_name_H-M   'P 1'
#
loop_
_entity.id
_entity.type
_entity.pdbx_description
1 polymer ?
#
loop_
_entity_poly.entity_id
_entity_poly.type
_entity_poly.pdbx_seq_one_letter_code
_entity_poly.pdbx_strand_id
1 'polypeptide(L)'
;MSRREHAACRGNSLLEVMLAVALMAVTVLGLTAAQWWTAGEAKAVTLREHAAMISDAVAETTRANVPEDTALSQWKVLAARLFPQGEVSIRDQRAGTAVAQVTWLPPAPSVRGEVIDMPESCGGMAVPPRTACVAIAFAR
;
A
#
# COMPACT_ATOMS: atom_id res chain seq x y z
N MET A 1 10.21 31.38 67.64
CA MET A 1 10.86 31.10 66.30
C MET A 1 10.38 29.81 65.81
N SER A 2 9.63 29.88 64.71
CA SER A 2 8.77 28.84 64.16
C SER A 2 9.58 27.83 63.30
N ARG A 3 9.60 26.58 63.71
CA ARG A 3 10.13 25.44 62.90
C ARG A 3 8.98 24.89 62.13
N ARG A 4 8.72 25.40 60.89
CA ARG A 4 7.73 24.89 59.99
C ARG A 4 8.33 23.73 59.19
N GLU A 5 7.84 22.55 59.42
CA GLU A 5 7.16 21.64 58.54
C GLU A 5 7.73 21.51 57.10
N HIS A 6 8.67 20.58 56.94
CA HIS A 6 9.07 20.02 55.63
C HIS A 6 8.68 18.53 55.50
N ALA A 7 7.49 18.15 55.98
CA ALA A 7 7.09 16.76 56.04
C ALA A 7 6.04 16.37 54.99
N ALA A 8 5.66 17.25 54.05
CA ALA A 8 4.49 16.99 53.19
C ALA A 8 4.77 16.56 51.73
N CYS A 9 6.03 16.38 51.28
CA CYS A 9 6.32 16.16 49.87
C CYS A 9 6.78 14.73 49.45
N ARG A 10 6.90 13.80 50.39
CA ARG A 10 7.45 12.48 50.09
C ARG A 10 6.48 11.48 49.45
N GLY A 11 5.18 11.66 49.64
CA GLY A 11 4.17 10.77 49.05
C GLY A 11 3.76 11.17 47.61
N ASN A 12 3.91 12.43 47.25
CA ASN A 12 3.48 12.97 45.97
C ASN A 12 4.45 12.62 44.83
N SER A 13 5.75 12.50 45.10
CA SER A 13 6.76 12.19 44.07
C SER A 13 6.64 10.77 43.50
N LEU A 14 6.21 9.82 44.29
CA LEU A 14 6.07 8.45 43.89
C LEU A 14 4.86 8.27 42.94
N LEU A 15 3.77 8.95 43.26
CA LEU A 15 2.57 9.00 42.42
C LEU A 15 2.82 9.74 41.10
N GLU A 16 3.60 10.82 41.14
CA GLU A 16 4.00 11.59 39.98
C GLU A 16 4.87 10.74 39.00
N VAL A 17 5.83 9.97 39.54
CA VAL A 17 6.66 9.07 38.74
C VAL A 17 5.81 7.96 38.14
N MET A 18 4.88 7.36 38.90
CA MET A 18 3.98 6.34 38.34
C MET A 18 3.09 6.90 37.23
N LEU A 19 2.56 8.11 37.38
CA LEU A 19 1.76 8.78 36.36
C LEU A 19 2.60 9.09 35.13
N ALA A 20 3.82 9.57 35.28
CA ALA A 20 4.74 9.88 34.20
C ALA A 20 5.08 8.61 33.38
N VAL A 21 5.36 7.50 34.04
CA VAL A 21 5.64 6.21 33.41
C VAL A 21 4.40 5.69 32.69
N ALA A 22 3.22 5.81 33.27
CA ALA A 22 1.98 5.41 32.63
C ALA A 22 1.70 6.21 31.35
N LEU A 23 1.88 7.52 31.38
CA LEU A 23 1.75 8.40 30.21
C LEU A 23 2.79 8.05 29.13
N MET A 24 4.05 7.82 29.49
CA MET A 24 5.07 7.35 28.57
C MET A 24 4.68 6.03 27.90
N ALA A 25 4.19 5.06 28.65
CA ALA A 25 3.77 3.78 28.10
C ALA A 25 2.66 3.95 27.06
N VAL A 26 1.65 4.78 27.33
CA VAL A 26 0.55 5.05 26.40
C VAL A 26 1.05 5.75 25.13
N THR A 27 1.95 6.74 25.28
CA THR A 27 2.51 7.45 24.11
C THR A 27 3.36 6.54 23.23
N VAL A 28 4.17 5.67 23.81
CA VAL A 28 4.98 4.69 23.06
C VAL A 28 4.09 3.70 22.32
N LEU A 29 3.03 3.18 22.96
CA LEU A 29 2.08 2.28 22.31
C LEU A 29 1.34 2.96 21.16
N GLY A 30 0.91 4.21 21.35
CA GLY A 30 0.26 5.01 20.31
C GLY A 30 1.18 5.26 19.10
N LEU A 31 2.43 5.60 19.35
CA LEU A 31 3.42 5.81 18.30
C LEU A 31 3.71 4.51 17.52
N THR A 32 3.83 3.39 18.22
CA THR A 32 4.04 2.08 17.61
C THR A 32 2.87 1.71 16.68
N ALA A 33 1.63 1.91 17.13
CA ALA A 33 0.45 1.65 16.33
C ALA A 33 0.42 2.53 15.05
N ALA A 34 0.76 3.82 15.17
CA ALA A 34 0.85 4.72 14.03
C ALA A 34 1.93 4.30 13.01
N GLN A 35 3.09 3.83 13.47
CA GLN A 35 4.15 3.32 12.60
C GLN A 35 3.72 2.07 11.82
N TRP A 36 3.00 1.18 12.45
CA TRP A 36 2.47 -0.02 11.76
C TRP A 36 1.49 0.35 10.65
N TRP A 37 0.64 1.32 10.91
CA TRP A 37 -0.32 1.79 9.92
C TRP A 37 0.37 2.47 8.73
N THR A 38 1.28 3.39 8.99
CA THR A 38 2.04 4.09 7.92
C THR A 38 2.90 3.14 7.09
N ALA A 39 3.47 2.09 7.71
CA ALA A 39 4.23 1.07 6.98
C ALA A 39 3.34 0.26 6.02
N GLY A 40 2.10 -0.03 6.40
CA GLY A 40 1.11 -0.68 5.52
C GLY A 40 0.77 0.16 4.29
N GLU A 41 0.50 1.45 4.49
CA GLU A 41 0.21 2.40 3.41
C GLU A 41 1.41 2.58 2.47
N ALA A 42 2.61 2.73 3.03
CA ALA A 42 3.83 2.85 2.23
C ALA A 42 4.02 1.63 1.31
N LYS A 43 3.76 0.42 1.80
CA LYS A 43 3.85 -0.80 1.00
C LYS A 43 2.82 -0.81 -0.13
N ALA A 44 1.59 -0.37 0.11
CA ALA A 44 0.57 -0.29 -0.92
C ALA A 44 0.93 0.70 -2.03
N VAL A 45 1.50 1.85 -1.68
CA VAL A 45 2.00 2.85 -2.64
C VAL A 45 3.14 2.27 -3.47
N THR A 46 4.12 1.62 -2.85
CA THR A 46 5.25 1.00 -3.57
C THR A 46 4.80 -0.06 -4.57
N LEU A 47 3.80 -0.88 -4.22
CA LEU A 47 3.24 -1.85 -5.17
C LEU A 47 2.60 -1.15 -6.38
N ARG A 48 1.85 -0.06 -6.17
CA ARG A 48 1.26 0.72 -7.27
C ARG A 48 2.31 1.37 -8.16
N GLU A 49 3.39 1.90 -7.59
CA GLU A 49 4.51 2.45 -8.35
C GLU A 49 5.18 1.39 -9.24
N HIS A 50 5.48 0.22 -8.68
CA HIS A 50 6.04 -0.89 -9.47
C HIS A 50 5.08 -1.37 -10.56
N ALA A 51 3.78 -1.44 -10.27
CA ALA A 51 2.77 -1.82 -11.26
C ALA A 51 2.69 -0.78 -12.41
N ALA A 52 2.78 0.51 -12.09
CA ALA A 52 2.81 1.57 -13.09
C ALA A 52 4.05 1.47 -13.98
N MET A 53 5.23 1.24 -13.40
CA MET A 53 6.47 1.04 -14.16
C MET A 53 6.40 -0.17 -15.10
N ILE A 54 5.83 -1.29 -14.64
CA ILE A 54 5.65 -2.48 -15.50
C ILE A 54 4.64 -2.20 -16.60
N SER A 55 3.51 -1.55 -16.30
CA SER A 55 2.51 -1.19 -17.31
C SER A 55 3.08 -0.27 -18.39
N ASP A 56 3.90 0.70 -18.02
CA ASP A 56 4.58 1.61 -18.94
C ASP A 56 5.60 0.86 -19.82
N ALA A 57 6.43 0.01 -19.21
CA ALA A 57 7.40 -0.79 -19.93
C ALA A 57 6.74 -1.78 -20.93
N VAL A 58 5.60 -2.35 -20.56
CA VAL A 58 4.80 -3.21 -21.44
C VAL A 58 4.24 -2.39 -22.61
N ALA A 59 3.74 -1.19 -22.35
CA ALA A 59 3.25 -0.30 -23.40
C ALA A 59 4.37 0.09 -24.38
N GLU A 60 5.56 0.40 -23.89
CA GLU A 60 6.72 0.74 -24.72
C GLU A 60 7.21 -0.45 -25.58
N THR A 61 7.29 -1.64 -24.98
CA THR A 61 7.68 -2.85 -25.75
C THR A 61 6.68 -3.18 -26.84
N THR A 62 5.40 -2.93 -26.60
CA THR A 62 4.36 -3.13 -27.62
C THR A 62 4.45 -2.10 -28.74
N ARG A 63 4.74 -0.83 -28.44
CA ARG A 63 4.99 0.21 -29.44
C ARG A 63 6.22 -0.09 -30.33
N ALA A 64 7.23 -0.73 -29.77
CA ALA A 64 8.43 -1.13 -30.47
C ALA A 64 8.23 -2.34 -31.41
N ASN A 65 6.99 -2.79 -31.65
CA ASN A 65 6.63 -3.94 -32.48
C ASN A 65 7.31 -5.26 -32.08
N VAL A 66 7.64 -5.42 -30.79
CA VAL A 66 8.09 -6.71 -30.26
C VAL A 66 6.87 -7.64 -30.24
N PRO A 67 7.00 -8.92 -30.66
CA PRO A 67 5.90 -9.87 -30.58
C PRO A 67 5.32 -9.91 -29.15
N GLU A 68 4.00 -9.76 -29.05
CA GLU A 68 3.29 -9.60 -27.78
C GLU A 68 3.59 -10.74 -26.79
N ASP A 69 3.62 -11.97 -27.28
CA ASP A 69 3.93 -13.16 -26.46
C ASP A 69 5.31 -13.09 -25.85
N THR A 70 6.31 -12.59 -26.58
CA THR A 70 7.70 -12.46 -26.10
C THR A 70 7.81 -11.32 -25.09
N ALA A 71 7.20 -10.18 -25.39
CA ALA A 71 7.19 -9.02 -24.49
C ALA A 71 6.49 -9.36 -23.17
N LEU A 72 5.28 -9.94 -23.25
CA LEU A 72 4.49 -10.27 -22.07
C LEU A 72 5.09 -11.38 -21.21
N SER A 73 5.79 -12.36 -21.80
CA SER A 73 6.31 -13.51 -21.05
C SER A 73 7.27 -13.09 -19.93
N GLN A 74 8.17 -12.16 -20.21
CA GLN A 74 9.13 -11.65 -19.22
C GLN A 74 8.44 -10.86 -18.11
N TRP A 75 7.49 -10.00 -18.49
CA TRP A 75 6.76 -9.16 -17.55
C TRP A 75 5.80 -9.97 -16.67
N LYS A 76 5.16 -11.03 -17.22
CA LYS A 76 4.35 -11.96 -16.43
C LYS A 76 5.16 -12.66 -15.34
N VAL A 77 6.37 -13.14 -15.67
CA VAL A 77 7.27 -13.75 -14.68
C VAL A 77 7.69 -12.75 -13.61
N LEU A 78 8.02 -11.54 -14.02
CA LEU A 78 8.40 -10.48 -13.08
C LEU A 78 7.23 -10.08 -12.17
N ALA A 79 6.06 -9.85 -12.72
CA ALA A 79 4.88 -9.50 -11.95
C ALA A 79 4.49 -10.60 -10.95
N ALA A 80 4.53 -11.87 -11.35
CA ALA A 80 4.25 -12.99 -10.46
C ALA A 80 5.23 -13.09 -9.28
N ARG A 81 6.45 -12.55 -9.41
CA ARG A 81 7.44 -12.49 -8.33
C ARG A 81 7.26 -11.29 -7.42
N LEU A 82 6.88 -10.13 -7.98
CA LEU A 82 6.80 -8.87 -7.24
C LEU A 82 5.45 -8.69 -6.54
N PHE A 83 4.39 -9.24 -7.10
CA PHE A 83 3.03 -9.04 -6.61
C PHE A 83 2.37 -10.35 -6.20
N PRO A 84 1.62 -10.35 -5.09
CA PRO A 84 0.78 -11.50 -4.75
C PRO A 84 -0.28 -11.71 -5.82
N GLN A 85 -0.26 -12.88 -6.49
CA GLN A 85 -1.14 -13.20 -7.62
C GLN A 85 -1.07 -12.15 -8.75
N GLY A 86 0.14 -11.62 -9.00
CA GLY A 86 0.38 -10.61 -10.02
C GLY A 86 0.15 -11.15 -11.42
N GLU A 87 -0.63 -10.43 -12.21
CA GLU A 87 -0.91 -10.74 -13.61
C GLU A 87 -0.72 -9.50 -14.50
N VAL A 88 -0.13 -9.69 -15.67
CA VAL A 88 0.05 -8.65 -16.69
C VAL A 88 -0.74 -9.02 -17.92
N SER A 89 -1.51 -8.08 -18.45
CA SER A 89 -2.28 -8.28 -19.67
C SER A 89 -2.28 -7.01 -20.54
N ILE A 90 -2.45 -7.21 -21.84
CA ILE A 90 -2.72 -6.13 -22.80
C ILE A 90 -4.12 -6.40 -23.36
N ARG A 91 -4.89 -5.34 -23.50
CA ARG A 91 -6.21 -5.41 -24.12
C ARG A 91 -6.38 -4.30 -25.14
N ASP A 92 -6.81 -4.68 -26.34
CA ASP A 92 -7.15 -3.72 -27.37
C ASP A 92 -8.49 -3.05 -27.02
N GLN A 93 -8.50 -1.74 -27.11
CA GLN A 93 -9.69 -0.92 -27.05
C GLN A 93 -10.04 -0.40 -28.45
N ARG A 94 -11.21 0.20 -28.59
CA ARG A 94 -11.65 0.77 -29.86
C ARG A 94 -10.73 1.91 -30.31
N ALA A 95 -10.64 2.12 -31.63
CA ALA A 95 -9.94 3.24 -32.25
C ALA A 95 -8.39 3.21 -32.12
N GLY A 96 -7.75 2.04 -32.19
CA GLY A 96 -6.28 1.95 -32.20
C GLY A 96 -5.63 2.29 -30.85
N THR A 97 -6.39 2.17 -29.78
CA THR A 97 -5.88 2.30 -28.42
C THR A 97 -5.80 0.92 -27.77
N ALA A 98 -4.70 0.64 -27.08
CA ALA A 98 -4.55 -0.53 -26.24
C ALA A 98 -4.33 -0.12 -24.78
N VAL A 99 -4.59 -1.03 -23.86
CA VAL A 99 -4.39 -0.83 -22.43
C VAL A 99 -3.47 -1.92 -21.90
N ALA A 100 -2.33 -1.52 -21.35
CA ALA A 100 -1.47 -2.37 -20.56
C ALA A 100 -1.97 -2.34 -19.10
N GLN A 101 -2.20 -3.50 -18.52
CA GLN A 101 -2.80 -3.64 -17.20
C GLN A 101 -1.98 -4.59 -16.34
N VAL A 102 -1.73 -4.20 -15.11
CA VAL A 102 -1.18 -5.05 -14.06
C VAL A 102 -2.19 -5.17 -12.95
N THR A 103 -2.51 -6.39 -12.56
CA THR A 103 -3.45 -6.70 -11.47
C THR A 103 -2.74 -7.48 -10.38
N TRP A 104 -3.15 -7.30 -9.12
CA TRP A 104 -2.61 -8.06 -7.99
C TRP A 104 -3.59 -8.10 -6.82
N LEU A 105 -3.35 -9.04 -5.91
CA LEU A 105 -4.09 -9.09 -4.65
C LEU A 105 -3.42 -8.12 -3.65
N PRO A 106 -4.09 -7.05 -3.22
CA PRO A 106 -3.52 -6.16 -2.21
C PRO A 106 -3.33 -6.89 -0.88
N PRO A 107 -2.31 -6.52 -0.09
CA PRO A 107 -2.17 -7.04 1.26
C PRO A 107 -3.43 -6.71 2.06
N ALA A 108 -3.88 -7.66 2.89
CA ALA A 108 -5.05 -7.44 3.73
C ALA A 108 -4.88 -6.17 4.57
N PRO A 109 -5.91 -5.31 4.68
CA PRO A 109 -5.84 -4.11 5.49
C PRO A 109 -5.53 -4.50 6.94
N SER A 110 -4.57 -3.80 7.55
CA SER A 110 -4.12 -4.05 8.91
C SER A 110 -5.18 -3.72 9.98
N VAL A 111 -6.22 -3.01 9.59
CA VAL A 111 -7.36 -2.66 10.45
C VAL A 111 -8.61 -3.31 9.89
N ARG A 112 -9.31 -4.08 10.73
CA ARG A 112 -10.66 -4.58 10.43
C ARG A 112 -11.67 -3.42 10.46
N GLY A 113 -11.57 -2.53 9.48
CA GLY A 113 -12.63 -1.60 9.15
C GLY A 113 -13.46 -2.22 8.03
N GLU A 114 -14.72 -1.89 7.97
CA GLU A 114 -15.60 -2.22 6.84
C GLU A 114 -14.96 -1.65 5.57
N VAL A 115 -14.23 -2.50 4.87
CA VAL A 115 -13.66 -2.15 3.57
C VAL A 115 -14.87 -2.10 2.64
N ILE A 116 -15.26 -0.90 2.24
CA ILE A 116 -16.14 -0.71 1.10
C ILE A 116 -15.38 -1.29 -0.08
N ASP A 117 -15.73 -2.51 -0.45
CA ASP A 117 -15.10 -3.28 -1.52
C ASP A 117 -15.59 -2.69 -2.86
N MET A 118 -15.16 -1.46 -3.13
CA MET A 118 -15.39 -0.85 -4.43
C MET A 118 -14.41 -1.46 -5.41
N PRO A 119 -14.88 -2.18 -6.44
CA PRO A 119 -13.99 -2.70 -7.46
C PRO A 119 -13.27 -1.53 -8.13
N GLU A 120 -11.93 -1.57 -8.14
CA GLU A 120 -11.15 -0.58 -8.87
C GLU A 120 -11.49 -0.71 -10.37
N SER A 121 -11.91 0.38 -11.01
CA SER A 121 -12.11 0.40 -12.46
C SER A 121 -10.76 0.57 -13.14
N CYS A 122 -10.23 -0.50 -13.69
CA CYS A 122 -8.96 -0.52 -14.41
C CYS A 122 -9.14 -0.24 -15.88
N GLY A 123 -8.92 0.99 -16.29
CA GLY A 123 -9.06 1.38 -17.70
C GLY A 123 -10.47 1.15 -18.24
N GLY A 124 -11.50 1.25 -17.40
CA GLY A 124 -12.88 1.01 -17.76
C GLY A 124 -13.31 -0.47 -17.73
N MET A 125 -12.45 -1.37 -17.27
CA MET A 125 -12.75 -2.80 -17.14
C MET A 125 -13.08 -3.16 -15.69
N ALA A 126 -14.07 -4.02 -15.51
CA ALA A 126 -14.36 -4.60 -14.21
C ALA A 126 -13.25 -5.59 -13.83
N VAL A 127 -12.67 -5.41 -12.65
CA VAL A 127 -11.73 -6.37 -12.03
C VAL A 127 -12.47 -7.15 -10.93
N PRO A 128 -12.01 -8.37 -10.62
CA PRO A 128 -12.57 -9.13 -9.51
C PRO A 128 -12.52 -8.36 -8.20
N PRO A 129 -13.46 -8.59 -7.28
CA PRO A 129 -13.43 -7.96 -5.96
C PRO A 129 -12.10 -8.27 -5.26
N ARG A 130 -11.59 -7.32 -4.49
CA ARG A 130 -10.30 -7.38 -3.79
C ARG A 130 -9.07 -7.45 -4.70
N THR A 131 -9.20 -7.07 -5.96
CA THR A 131 -8.06 -6.98 -6.88
C THR A 131 -7.70 -5.53 -7.07
N ALA A 132 -6.47 -5.17 -6.73
CA ALA A 132 -5.91 -3.88 -7.08
C ALA A 132 -5.35 -3.92 -8.49
N CYS A 133 -5.36 -2.80 -9.17
CA CYS A 133 -4.80 -2.72 -10.50
C CYS A 133 -4.26 -1.35 -10.88
N VAL A 134 -3.37 -1.34 -11.87
CA VAL A 134 -2.93 -0.16 -12.60
C VAL A 134 -3.09 -0.43 -14.08
N ALA A 135 -3.63 0.53 -14.82
CA ALA A 135 -3.83 0.43 -16.25
C ALA A 135 -3.34 1.71 -16.95
N ILE A 136 -2.58 1.54 -18.02
CA ILE A 136 -2.07 2.63 -18.86
C ILE A 136 -2.58 2.44 -20.27
N ALA A 137 -3.31 3.44 -20.77
CA ALA A 137 -3.77 3.47 -22.16
C ALA A 137 -2.66 4.03 -23.07
N PHE A 138 -2.47 3.41 -24.24
CA PHE A 138 -1.48 3.84 -25.21
C PHE A 138 -2.00 3.66 -26.65
N ALA A 139 -1.52 4.49 -27.56
CA ALA A 139 -1.78 4.32 -29.00
C ALA A 139 -0.95 3.16 -29.56
N ARG A 140 -1.55 2.38 -30.42
CA ARG A 140 -0.93 1.21 -31.11
C ARG A 140 -0.66 1.52 -32.55
#